data_5d18f88b5bc64148d9bc014fdd13adf2
#
_entry.id   5d18f88b5bc64148d9bc014fdd13adf2
#
_cell.length_a   1.000
_cell.length_b   1.000
_cell.length_c   1.000
_cell.angle_alpha   90.00
_cell.angle_beta   90.00
_cell.angle_gamma   90.00
#
_symmetry.space_group_name_H-M   'P 1'
#
loop_
_entity.id
_entity.type
_entity.pdbx_description
1 polymer ?
#
loop_
_entity_poly.entity_id
_entity_poly.type
_entity_poly.pdbx_seq_one_letter_code
_entity_poly.pdbx_strand_id
1 'polypeptide(L)'
;MDSTTKIIELASQNNGIVTAAMISSAGISRGSLKYLADTGRLDQVSRGVYTLPEVWEDAFVSIQERYKRGVFALDTALFLHDLTDRTPHKFHMAFPYGYNTSGPKAAGILCSCKKEPYYSLGIALVDTPAGNTVRAYNAEKTLCEILKPISHTDIQIITDAFKRYAGRKDKNIPLLSEYAHQLRVEKRLRPYLEVLL
;
A
#
# COMPACT_ATOMS: atom_id res chain seq x y z
N MET A 1 33.57 2.24 -8.01
CA MET A 1 32.50 3.27 -8.03
C MET A 1 32.37 3.86 -6.65
N ASP A 2 32.29 5.17 -6.58
CA ASP A 2 32.09 5.86 -5.30
C ASP A 2 30.68 5.58 -4.75
N SER A 3 30.56 5.55 -3.42
CA SER A 3 29.28 5.28 -2.73
C SER A 3 28.16 6.24 -3.13
N THR A 4 28.51 7.49 -3.42
CA THR A 4 27.55 8.52 -3.86
C THR A 4 26.99 8.23 -5.25
N THR A 5 27.83 7.81 -6.19
CA THR A 5 27.41 7.44 -7.56
C THR A 5 26.43 6.24 -7.50
N LYS A 6 26.75 5.20 -6.72
CA LYS A 6 25.86 4.04 -6.54
C LYS A 6 24.49 4.42 -5.97
N ILE A 7 24.44 5.38 -5.05
CA ILE A 7 23.16 5.84 -4.47
C ILE A 7 22.32 6.55 -5.52
N ILE A 8 22.90 7.42 -6.32
CA ILE A 8 22.19 8.14 -7.41
C ILE A 8 21.70 7.14 -8.47
N GLU A 9 22.52 6.16 -8.85
CA GLU A 9 22.10 5.09 -9.76
C GLU A 9 20.92 4.28 -9.20
N LEU A 10 20.99 3.89 -7.90
CA LEU A 10 19.88 3.22 -7.22
C LEU A 10 18.61 4.08 -7.21
N ALA A 11 18.73 5.36 -6.94
CA ALA A 11 17.58 6.27 -7.01
C ALA A 11 16.99 6.30 -8.44
N SER A 12 17.82 6.47 -9.45
CA SER A 12 17.38 6.52 -10.86
C SER A 12 16.69 5.23 -11.31
N GLN A 13 17.15 4.06 -10.82
CA GLN A 13 16.54 2.76 -11.11
C GLN A 13 15.21 2.54 -10.36
N ASN A 14 14.91 3.36 -9.35
CA ASN A 14 13.72 3.25 -8.50
C ASN A 14 12.90 4.56 -8.55
N ASN A 15 12.56 5.01 -9.75
CA ASN A 15 11.72 6.19 -10.02
C ASN A 15 12.19 7.46 -9.27
N GLY A 16 13.49 7.60 -9.09
CA GLY A 16 14.10 8.72 -8.38
C GLY A 16 14.04 8.64 -6.87
N ILE A 17 13.57 7.53 -6.30
CA ILE A 17 13.45 7.35 -4.85
C ILE A 17 14.52 6.39 -4.34
N VAL A 18 15.13 6.71 -3.20
CA VAL A 18 16.01 5.83 -2.47
C VAL A 18 15.70 5.85 -0.98
N THR A 19 15.68 4.68 -0.35
CA THR A 19 15.41 4.56 1.08
C THR A 19 16.64 4.11 1.87
N ALA A 20 16.66 4.44 3.16
CA ALA A 20 17.72 3.98 4.04
C ALA A 20 17.80 2.44 4.13
N ALA A 21 16.68 1.74 3.88
CA ALA A 21 16.63 0.28 3.80
C ALA A 21 17.35 -0.22 2.55
N MET A 22 17.07 0.34 1.37
CA MET A 22 17.73 0.01 0.12
C MET A 22 19.25 0.17 0.22
N ILE A 23 19.70 1.30 0.78
CA ILE A 23 21.13 1.58 0.98
C ILE A 23 21.78 0.56 1.91
N SER A 24 21.13 0.22 3.01
CA SER A 24 21.63 -0.81 3.94
C SER A 24 21.69 -2.18 3.27
N SER A 25 20.71 -2.56 2.47
CA SER A 25 20.69 -3.83 1.72
C SER A 25 21.78 -3.88 0.65
N ALA A 26 22.14 -2.73 0.06
CA ALA A 26 23.25 -2.61 -0.89
C ALA A 26 24.64 -2.53 -0.21
N GLY A 27 24.70 -2.64 1.12
CA GLY A 27 25.96 -2.54 1.88
C GLY A 27 26.62 -1.15 1.88
N ILE A 28 25.85 -0.10 1.58
CA ILE A 28 26.34 1.28 1.52
C ILE A 28 26.08 1.97 2.86
N SER A 29 27.01 2.81 3.31
CA SER A 29 26.85 3.59 4.54
C SER A 29 25.71 4.60 4.45
N ARG A 30 24.85 4.66 5.47
CA ARG A 30 23.77 5.68 5.56
C ARG A 30 24.28 7.12 5.68
N GLY A 31 25.52 7.31 6.13
CA GLY A 31 26.15 8.62 6.15
C GLY A 31 26.25 9.27 4.78
N SER A 32 26.37 8.45 3.72
CA SER A 32 26.38 8.94 2.34
C SER A 32 25.04 9.55 1.90
N LEU A 33 23.91 9.09 2.44
CA LEU A 33 22.58 9.70 2.19
C LEU A 33 22.52 11.12 2.76
N LYS A 34 22.98 11.28 4.01
CA LYS A 34 23.01 12.59 4.65
C LYS A 34 23.92 13.56 3.87
N TYR A 35 25.10 13.11 3.47
CA TYR A 35 26.02 13.92 2.66
C TYR A 35 25.36 14.36 1.33
N LEU A 36 24.65 13.46 0.64
CA LEU A 36 23.96 13.80 -0.61
C LEU A 36 22.80 14.76 -0.38
N ALA A 37 22.10 14.67 0.75
CA ALA A 37 21.05 15.61 1.12
C ALA A 37 21.63 16.98 1.49
N ASP A 38 22.69 17.02 2.30
CA ASP A 38 23.36 18.26 2.72
C ASP A 38 23.99 19.01 1.50
N THR A 39 24.34 18.29 0.44
CA THR A 39 24.88 18.85 -0.81
C THR A 39 23.82 19.13 -1.88
N GLY A 40 22.54 18.96 -1.57
CA GLY A 40 21.42 19.22 -2.50
C GLY A 40 21.34 18.26 -3.69
N ARG A 41 22.03 17.10 -3.63
CA ARG A 41 21.95 16.06 -4.67
C ARG A 41 20.80 15.09 -4.45
N LEU A 42 20.23 15.06 -3.25
CA LEU A 42 19.00 14.37 -2.88
C LEU A 42 18.18 15.30 -1.96
N ASP A 43 16.87 15.19 -2.04
CA ASP A 43 15.96 15.83 -1.10
C ASP A 43 15.47 14.79 -0.07
N GLN A 44 15.57 15.12 1.22
CA GLN A 44 15.00 14.28 2.25
C GLN A 44 13.51 14.59 2.44
N VAL A 45 12.63 13.79 1.85
CA VAL A 45 11.16 14.00 1.88
C VAL A 45 10.53 13.50 3.18
N SER A 46 11.10 12.42 3.75
CA SER A 46 10.70 11.94 5.08
C SER A 46 11.84 11.17 5.74
N ARG A 47 11.64 10.72 7.00
CA ARG A 47 12.68 9.99 7.72
C ARG A 47 13.05 8.68 6.99
N GLY A 48 14.25 8.66 6.43
CA GLY A 48 14.81 7.50 5.72
C GLY A 48 14.32 7.33 4.29
N VAL A 49 13.63 8.33 3.73
CA VAL A 49 13.22 8.40 2.33
C VAL A 49 13.81 9.65 1.69
N TYR A 50 14.47 9.47 0.57
CA TYR A 50 15.14 10.53 -0.18
C TYR A 50 14.73 10.43 -1.65
N THR A 51 14.63 11.59 -2.32
CA THR A 51 14.32 11.68 -3.75
C THR A 51 15.40 12.45 -4.49
N LEU A 52 15.50 12.21 -5.80
CA LEU A 52 16.20 13.14 -6.67
C LEU A 52 15.45 14.48 -6.67
N PRO A 53 16.13 15.65 -6.77
CA PRO A 53 15.51 16.97 -6.63
C PRO A 53 14.35 17.26 -7.59
N GLU A 54 14.30 16.57 -8.73
CA GLU A 54 13.27 16.74 -9.76
C GLU A 54 12.08 15.76 -9.60
N VAL A 55 12.10 14.93 -8.56
CA VAL A 55 11.11 13.87 -8.36
C VAL A 55 10.18 14.20 -7.19
N TRP A 56 8.89 14.18 -7.46
CA TRP A 56 7.86 14.39 -6.43
C TRP A 56 7.83 13.27 -5.41
N GLU A 57 7.54 13.62 -4.16
CA GLU A 57 7.36 12.64 -3.09
C GLU A 57 6.21 11.68 -3.40
N ASP A 58 6.48 10.37 -3.25
CA ASP A 58 5.44 9.35 -3.18
C ASP A 58 5.03 9.13 -1.72
N ALA A 59 3.88 9.67 -1.34
CA ALA A 59 3.38 9.58 0.02
C ALA A 59 3.13 8.12 0.46
N PHE A 60 2.81 7.21 -0.47
CA PHE A 60 2.63 5.78 -0.15
C PHE A 60 3.96 5.16 0.30
N VAL A 61 5.05 5.44 -0.42
CA VAL A 61 6.40 4.96 -0.06
C VAL A 61 6.83 5.54 1.28
N SER A 62 6.67 6.86 1.49
CA SER A 62 7.03 7.54 2.72
C SER A 62 6.33 6.96 3.94
N ILE A 63 5.03 6.68 3.82
CA ILE A 63 4.22 6.08 4.88
C ILE A 63 4.61 4.61 5.11
N GLN A 64 4.82 3.83 4.04
CA GLN A 64 5.23 2.43 4.16
C GLN A 64 6.60 2.28 4.82
N GLU A 65 7.57 3.13 4.48
CA GLU A 65 8.89 3.12 5.11
C GLU A 65 8.84 3.49 6.60
N ARG A 66 7.98 4.45 6.95
CA ARG A 66 7.77 4.84 8.35
C ARG A 66 7.07 3.75 9.16
N TYR A 67 6.12 3.04 8.57
CA TYR A 67 5.29 2.04 9.22
C TYR A 67 5.40 0.68 8.52
N LYS A 68 6.59 0.08 8.56
CA LYS A 68 6.97 -1.13 7.82
C LYS A 68 6.07 -2.35 8.04
N ARG A 69 5.39 -2.44 9.19
CA ARG A 69 4.43 -3.51 9.47
C ARG A 69 3.01 -3.16 9.02
N GLY A 70 2.76 -1.96 8.55
CA GLY A 70 1.49 -1.57 7.98
C GLY A 70 1.28 -2.20 6.59
N VAL A 71 0.05 -2.50 6.25
CA VAL A 71 -0.40 -2.98 4.93
C VAL A 71 -1.54 -2.07 4.50
N PHE A 72 -1.46 -1.44 3.34
CA PHE A 72 -2.55 -0.62 2.83
C PHE A 72 -3.82 -1.44 2.64
N ALA A 73 -4.96 -0.90 3.05
CA ALA A 73 -6.22 -1.63 3.16
C ALA A 73 -7.42 -0.73 2.79
N LEU A 74 -8.60 -1.32 2.65
CA LEU A 74 -9.88 -0.65 2.40
C LEU A 74 -9.77 0.38 1.26
N ASP A 75 -10.21 1.63 1.47
CA ASP A 75 -10.26 2.67 0.44
C ASP A 75 -8.90 2.92 -0.23
N THR A 76 -7.82 2.84 0.55
CA THR A 76 -6.46 3.00 0.01
C THR A 76 -6.07 1.83 -0.90
N ALA A 77 -6.41 0.61 -0.51
CA ALA A 77 -6.16 -0.56 -1.36
C ALA A 77 -7.07 -0.57 -2.59
N LEU A 78 -8.34 -0.13 -2.47
CA LEU A 78 -9.22 0.05 -3.64
C LEU A 78 -8.60 1.02 -4.64
N PHE A 79 -8.06 2.14 -4.18
CA PHE A 79 -7.40 3.12 -5.03
C PHE A 79 -6.15 2.55 -5.71
N LEU A 80 -5.28 1.87 -4.96
CA LEU A 80 -4.07 1.24 -5.52
C LEU A 80 -4.37 0.15 -6.56
N HIS A 81 -5.54 -0.47 -6.49
CA HIS A 81 -5.98 -1.48 -7.46
C HIS A 81 -6.86 -0.92 -8.59
N ASP A 82 -7.02 0.39 -8.72
CA ASP A 82 -7.93 1.03 -9.68
C ASP A 82 -9.39 0.57 -9.56
N LEU A 83 -9.79 0.12 -8.36
CA LEU A 83 -11.16 -0.29 -8.05
C LEU A 83 -12.05 0.89 -7.63
N THR A 84 -11.49 2.08 -7.53
CA THR A 84 -12.16 3.36 -7.32
C THR A 84 -11.38 4.49 -7.98
N ASP A 85 -12.05 5.55 -8.39
CA ASP A 85 -11.43 6.82 -8.84
C ASP A 85 -11.28 7.85 -7.71
N ARG A 86 -11.78 7.50 -6.51
CA ARG A 86 -11.72 8.39 -5.35
C ARG A 86 -10.35 8.29 -4.69
N THR A 87 -9.57 9.36 -4.77
CA THR A 87 -8.31 9.46 -4.00
C THR A 87 -8.62 9.46 -2.50
N PRO A 88 -8.00 8.59 -1.71
CA PRO A 88 -8.25 8.53 -0.28
C PRO A 88 -7.78 9.80 0.43
N HIS A 89 -8.66 10.48 1.16
CA HIS A 89 -8.30 11.65 1.96
C HIS A 89 -7.36 11.31 3.14
N LYS A 90 -7.45 10.08 3.64
CA LYS A 90 -6.60 9.51 4.68
C LYS A 90 -6.23 8.10 4.29
N PHE A 91 -4.97 7.75 4.50
CA PHE A 91 -4.54 6.37 4.23
C PHE A 91 -5.14 5.41 5.26
N HIS A 92 -5.67 4.29 4.78
CA HIS A 92 -6.07 3.16 5.58
C HIS A 92 -4.94 2.13 5.62
N MET A 93 -4.53 1.71 6.83
CA MET A 93 -3.56 0.64 7.00
C MET A 93 -4.02 -0.39 8.02
N ALA A 94 -3.78 -1.65 7.70
CA ALA A 94 -3.93 -2.77 8.61
C ALA A 94 -2.59 -3.06 9.29
N PHE A 95 -2.62 -3.33 10.60
CA PHE A 95 -1.47 -3.72 11.41
C PHE A 95 -1.73 -5.07 12.08
N PRO A 96 -0.68 -5.83 12.44
CA PRO A 96 -0.86 -7.05 13.20
C PRO A 96 -1.42 -6.74 14.60
N TYR A 97 -2.19 -7.67 15.14
CA TYR A 97 -2.75 -7.55 16.49
C TYR A 97 -1.64 -7.27 17.53
N GLY A 98 -1.90 -6.35 18.45
CA GLY A 98 -0.92 -5.91 19.45
C GLY A 98 0.07 -4.84 18.97
N TYR A 99 -0.01 -4.40 17.70
CA TYR A 99 0.82 -3.28 17.24
C TYR A 99 0.34 -1.95 17.86
N ASN A 100 1.28 -1.13 18.32
CA ASN A 100 0.95 0.20 18.83
C ASN A 100 0.63 1.17 17.68
N THR A 101 -0.65 1.49 17.54
CA THR A 101 -1.15 2.37 16.47
C THR A 101 -1.19 3.86 16.83
N SER A 102 -0.68 4.27 18.00
CA SER A 102 -0.70 5.68 18.43
C SER A 102 0.08 6.59 17.45
N GLY A 103 1.26 6.15 17.02
CA GLY A 103 2.07 6.89 16.05
C GLY A 103 1.40 7.04 14.67
N PRO A 104 0.94 5.94 14.03
CA PRO A 104 0.18 6.02 12.79
C PRO A 104 -1.07 6.90 12.89
N LYS A 105 -1.87 6.75 13.95
CA LYS A 105 -3.07 7.59 14.18
C LYS A 105 -2.73 9.07 14.33
N ALA A 106 -1.68 9.39 15.06
CA ALA A 106 -1.20 10.77 15.20
C ALA A 106 -0.72 11.36 13.85
N ALA A 107 -0.27 10.50 12.92
CA ALA A 107 0.06 10.88 11.55
C ALA A 107 -1.17 10.92 10.60
N GLY A 108 -2.39 10.80 11.12
CA GLY A 108 -3.63 10.87 10.34
C GLY A 108 -4.02 9.59 9.62
N ILE A 109 -3.35 8.46 9.90
CA ILE A 109 -3.65 7.18 9.28
C ILE A 109 -4.81 6.49 9.99
N LEU A 110 -5.78 5.98 9.22
CA LEU A 110 -6.86 5.14 9.71
C LEU A 110 -6.32 3.71 9.90
N CYS A 111 -6.33 3.23 11.14
CA CYS A 111 -5.69 1.98 11.52
C CYS A 111 -6.71 0.91 11.88
N SER A 112 -6.51 -0.29 11.33
CA SER A 112 -7.15 -1.52 11.79
C SER A 112 -6.10 -2.50 12.30
N CYS A 113 -6.41 -3.28 13.35
CA CYS A 113 -5.55 -4.35 13.83
C CYS A 113 -6.18 -5.71 13.53
N LYS A 114 -5.40 -6.62 12.97
CA LYS A 114 -5.87 -7.95 12.54
C LYS A 114 -5.05 -9.04 13.20
N LYS A 115 -5.73 -10.09 13.67
CA LYS A 115 -5.09 -11.32 14.15
C LYS A 115 -4.66 -12.18 12.94
N GLU A 116 -3.67 -13.04 13.14
CA GLU A 116 -3.40 -14.11 12.16
C GLU A 116 -4.56 -15.10 12.11
N PRO A 117 -4.85 -15.72 10.97
CA PRO A 117 -4.18 -15.54 9.68
C PRO A 117 -4.65 -14.31 8.88
N TYR A 118 -5.64 -13.58 9.39
CA TYR A 118 -6.29 -12.48 8.66
C TYR A 118 -5.38 -11.29 8.36
N TYR A 119 -4.32 -11.10 9.14
CA TYR A 119 -3.34 -10.05 8.84
C TYR A 119 -2.49 -10.41 7.63
N SER A 120 -1.94 -11.61 7.59
CA SER A 120 -1.05 -12.05 6.50
C SER A 120 -1.79 -12.43 5.22
N LEU A 121 -3.07 -12.77 5.32
CA LEU A 121 -3.90 -13.19 4.19
C LEU A 121 -3.95 -12.10 3.11
N GLY A 122 -3.57 -12.43 1.88
CA GLY A 122 -3.72 -11.57 0.71
C GLY A 122 -2.81 -10.33 0.70
N ILE A 123 -1.71 -10.32 1.47
CA ILE A 123 -0.69 -9.27 1.33
C ILE A 123 0.01 -9.45 -0.02
N ALA A 124 0.06 -8.36 -0.80
CA ALA A 124 0.72 -8.31 -2.09
C ALA A 124 1.60 -7.05 -2.19
N LEU A 125 2.52 -7.07 -3.14
CA LEU A 125 3.22 -5.88 -3.61
C LEU A 125 2.38 -5.26 -4.73
N VAL A 126 2.06 -3.98 -4.59
CA VAL A 126 1.16 -3.26 -5.49
C VAL A 126 1.82 -1.94 -5.88
N ASP A 127 1.71 -1.58 -7.15
CA ASP A 127 2.30 -0.36 -7.66
C ASP A 127 1.50 0.87 -7.21
N THR A 128 2.20 1.93 -6.86
CA THR A 128 1.62 3.25 -6.62
C THR A 128 1.42 3.99 -7.93
N PRO A 129 0.60 5.06 -7.97
CA PRO A 129 0.48 5.90 -9.15
C PRO A 129 1.80 6.49 -9.65
N ALA A 130 2.80 6.62 -8.78
CA ALA A 130 4.15 7.07 -9.14
C ALA A 130 5.06 5.93 -9.64
N GLY A 131 4.54 4.69 -9.78
CA GLY A 131 5.26 3.51 -10.26
C GLY A 131 6.17 2.85 -9.24
N ASN A 132 6.08 3.22 -7.95
CA ASN A 132 6.78 2.54 -6.87
C ASN A 132 5.94 1.39 -6.32
N THR A 133 6.56 0.48 -5.58
CA THR A 133 5.88 -0.70 -5.05
C THR A 133 5.72 -0.60 -3.54
N VAL A 134 4.50 -0.86 -3.06
CA VAL A 134 4.15 -0.88 -1.62
C VAL A 134 3.37 -2.13 -1.25
N ARG A 135 3.27 -2.41 0.05
CA ARG A 135 2.49 -3.54 0.56
C ARG A 135 1.04 -3.14 0.74
N ALA A 136 0.15 -3.77 -0.01
CA ALA A 136 -1.29 -3.63 0.12
C ALA A 136 -1.95 -5.02 0.19
N TYR A 137 -3.20 -5.08 0.63
CA TYR A 137 -3.99 -6.27 0.38
C TYR A 137 -4.34 -6.35 -1.10
N ASN A 138 -4.36 -7.57 -1.66
CA ASN A 138 -4.76 -7.80 -3.05
C ASN A 138 -6.24 -7.42 -3.29
N ALA A 139 -6.62 -7.34 -4.56
CA ALA A 139 -7.95 -6.90 -4.96
C ALA A 139 -9.07 -7.75 -4.33
N GLU A 140 -8.92 -9.09 -4.35
CA GLU A 140 -9.92 -10.02 -3.86
C GLU A 140 -10.16 -9.90 -2.35
N LYS A 141 -9.08 -9.78 -1.58
CA LYS A 141 -9.21 -9.55 -0.13
C LYS A 141 -9.81 -8.18 0.17
N THR A 142 -9.40 -7.15 -0.56
CA THR A 142 -9.91 -5.79 -0.40
C THR A 142 -11.41 -5.75 -0.66
N LEU A 143 -11.89 -6.39 -1.74
CA LEU A 143 -13.31 -6.51 -2.03
C LEU A 143 -14.08 -7.24 -0.92
N CYS A 144 -13.52 -8.32 -0.35
CA CYS A 144 -14.13 -8.98 0.80
C CYS A 144 -14.16 -8.12 2.05
N GLU A 145 -13.13 -7.28 2.28
CA GLU A 145 -13.04 -6.42 3.46
C GLU A 145 -14.04 -5.26 3.43
N ILE A 146 -14.27 -4.65 2.28
CA ILE A 146 -15.27 -3.58 2.14
C ILE A 146 -16.71 -4.09 2.31
N LEU A 147 -16.97 -5.38 2.11
CA LEU A 147 -18.27 -5.99 2.40
C LEU A 147 -18.55 -6.16 3.90
N LYS A 148 -17.54 -6.03 4.77
CA LYS A 148 -17.75 -6.15 6.22
C LYS A 148 -18.48 -4.92 6.76
N PRO A 149 -19.48 -5.07 7.66
CA PRO A 149 -20.18 -3.92 8.27
C PRO A 149 -19.23 -2.93 8.94
N ILE A 150 -18.16 -3.45 9.54
CA ILE A 150 -17.17 -2.65 10.28
C ILE A 150 -16.31 -1.77 9.36
N SER A 151 -16.32 -2.00 8.05
CA SER A 151 -15.60 -1.13 7.10
C SER A 151 -16.28 0.21 6.95
N HIS A 152 -17.61 0.27 7.20
CA HIS A 152 -18.45 1.44 6.96
C HIS A 152 -18.33 1.98 5.52
N THR A 153 -17.95 1.14 4.57
CA THR A 153 -17.82 1.52 3.16
C THR A 153 -19.19 1.77 2.56
N ASP A 154 -19.33 2.90 1.88
CA ASP A 154 -20.57 3.27 1.19
C ASP A 154 -20.95 2.25 0.12
N ILE A 155 -22.25 1.94 -0.01
CA ILE A 155 -22.76 0.98 -0.98
C ILE A 155 -22.42 1.35 -2.44
N GLN A 156 -22.32 2.64 -2.76
CA GLN A 156 -21.94 3.09 -4.10
C GLN A 156 -20.49 2.73 -4.38
N ILE A 157 -19.57 2.94 -3.40
CA ILE A 157 -18.16 2.56 -3.53
C ILE A 157 -18.04 1.04 -3.71
N ILE A 158 -18.79 0.26 -2.93
CA ILE A 158 -18.81 -1.20 -3.06
C ILE A 158 -19.26 -1.60 -4.47
N THR A 159 -20.38 -1.07 -4.93
CA THR A 159 -20.94 -1.37 -6.25
C THR A 159 -19.99 -1.02 -7.37
N ASP A 160 -19.36 0.16 -7.31
CA ASP A 160 -18.41 0.61 -8.33
C ASP A 160 -17.14 -0.23 -8.33
N ALA A 161 -16.64 -0.62 -7.15
CA ALA A 161 -15.49 -1.50 -7.03
C ALA A 161 -15.73 -2.87 -7.67
N PHE A 162 -16.90 -3.47 -7.44
CA PHE A 162 -17.26 -4.75 -8.06
C PHE A 162 -17.48 -4.62 -9.57
N LYS A 163 -18.08 -3.54 -10.07
CA LYS A 163 -18.19 -3.28 -11.52
C LYS A 163 -16.82 -3.17 -12.19
N ARG A 164 -15.89 -2.42 -11.59
CA ARG A 164 -14.53 -2.28 -12.10
C ARG A 164 -13.79 -3.62 -12.07
N TYR A 165 -13.93 -4.38 -10.98
CA TYR A 165 -13.35 -5.71 -10.87
C TYR A 165 -13.91 -6.68 -11.92
N ALA A 166 -15.21 -6.63 -12.23
CA ALA A 166 -15.84 -7.45 -13.26
C ALA A 166 -15.19 -7.26 -14.64
N GLY A 167 -14.79 -6.03 -14.97
CA GLY A 167 -14.12 -5.69 -16.23
C GLY A 167 -12.64 -6.11 -16.32
N ARG A 168 -12.03 -6.56 -15.22
CA ARG A 168 -10.61 -6.93 -15.21
C ARG A 168 -10.37 -8.28 -15.89
N LYS A 169 -9.27 -8.37 -16.64
CA LYS A 169 -8.83 -9.62 -17.26
C LYS A 169 -8.15 -10.57 -16.27
N ASP A 170 -7.55 -10.01 -15.22
CA ASP A 170 -6.80 -10.70 -14.16
C ASP A 170 -7.67 -11.04 -12.94
N LYS A 171 -8.99 -10.86 -13.01
CA LYS A 171 -9.91 -11.22 -11.92
C LYS A 171 -9.82 -12.70 -11.55
N ASN A 172 -9.77 -12.98 -10.26
CA ASN A 172 -9.66 -14.33 -9.71
C ASN A 172 -10.90 -14.65 -8.85
N ILE A 173 -11.97 -15.11 -9.50
CA ILE A 173 -13.24 -15.43 -8.82
C ILE A 173 -13.11 -16.58 -7.82
N PRO A 174 -12.35 -17.68 -8.11
CA PRO A 174 -12.09 -18.72 -7.10
C PRO A 174 -11.44 -18.14 -5.83
N LEU A 175 -10.40 -17.31 -5.95
CA LEU A 175 -9.72 -16.70 -4.82
C LEU A 175 -10.64 -15.73 -4.06
N LEU A 176 -11.45 -14.95 -4.78
CA LEU A 176 -12.45 -14.06 -4.17
C LEU A 176 -13.45 -14.85 -3.32
N SER A 177 -13.93 -16.00 -3.83
CA SER A 177 -14.88 -16.88 -3.12
C SER A 177 -14.22 -17.53 -1.90
N GLU A 178 -12.96 -17.97 -2.02
CA GLU A 178 -12.18 -18.49 -0.90
C GLU A 178 -12.02 -17.47 0.23
N TYR A 179 -11.62 -16.24 -0.11
CA TYR A 179 -11.49 -15.16 0.87
C TYR A 179 -12.83 -14.77 1.47
N ALA A 180 -13.91 -14.79 0.69
CA ALA A 180 -15.24 -14.52 1.24
C ALA A 180 -15.66 -15.54 2.29
N HIS A 181 -15.34 -16.83 2.07
CA HIS A 181 -15.55 -17.89 3.05
C HIS A 181 -14.72 -17.64 4.33
N GLN A 182 -13.41 -17.46 4.18
CA GLN A 182 -12.51 -17.21 5.31
C GLN A 182 -12.90 -15.97 6.12
N LEU A 183 -13.34 -14.91 5.45
CA LEU A 183 -13.71 -13.63 6.05
C LEU A 183 -15.20 -13.55 6.46
N ARG A 184 -15.97 -14.63 6.20
CA ARG A 184 -17.41 -14.79 6.54
C ARG A 184 -18.29 -13.70 5.91
N VAL A 185 -18.04 -13.38 4.65
CA VAL A 185 -18.80 -12.37 3.88
C VAL A 185 -19.51 -12.99 2.65
N GLU A 186 -19.59 -14.30 2.53
CA GLU A 186 -20.18 -15.02 1.39
C GLU A 186 -21.60 -14.54 1.05
N LYS A 187 -22.46 -14.41 2.09
CA LYS A 187 -23.83 -13.93 1.92
C LYS A 187 -23.90 -12.51 1.33
N ARG A 188 -22.90 -11.67 1.62
CA ARG A 188 -22.81 -10.30 1.12
C ARG A 188 -22.14 -10.23 -0.25
N LEU A 189 -21.26 -11.18 -0.56
CA LEU A 189 -20.64 -11.30 -1.86
C LEU A 189 -21.60 -11.81 -2.93
N ARG A 190 -22.52 -12.70 -2.57
CA ARG A 190 -23.41 -13.41 -3.51
C ARG A 190 -24.10 -12.50 -4.53
N PRO A 191 -24.73 -11.36 -4.17
CA PRO A 191 -25.38 -10.48 -5.15
C PRO A 191 -24.42 -9.92 -6.21
N TYR A 192 -23.15 -9.75 -5.84
CA TYR A 192 -22.14 -9.24 -6.76
C TYR A 192 -21.60 -10.34 -7.68
N LEU A 193 -21.51 -11.60 -7.22
CA LEU A 193 -21.11 -12.72 -8.07
C LEU A 193 -22.07 -12.96 -9.22
N GLU A 194 -23.36 -12.73 -9.03
CA GLU A 194 -24.39 -12.86 -10.09
C GLU A 194 -24.17 -11.83 -11.23
N VAL A 195 -23.47 -10.74 -10.97
CA VAL A 195 -23.09 -9.72 -11.97
C VAL A 195 -21.70 -9.99 -12.56
N LEU A 196 -20.85 -10.75 -11.85
CA LEU A 196 -19.47 -11.07 -12.24
C LEU A 196 -19.38 -12.28 -13.19
N LEU A 197 -20.41 -13.12 -13.20
CA LEU A 197 -20.52 -14.35 -14.01
C LEU A 197 -21.39 -14.11 -15.24
#